data_041d1715f1fb111060963c005c527c37
#
_entry.id   041d1715f1fb111060963c005c527c37
#
_cell.length_a   1.000
_cell.length_b   1.000
_cell.length_c   1.000
_cell.angle_alpha   90.00
_cell.angle_beta   90.00
_cell.angle_gamma   90.00
#
_symmetry.space_group_name_H-M   'P 1'
#
loop_
_entity.id
_entity.type
_entity.pdbx_description
1 polymer ?
#
loop_
_entity_poly.entity_id
_entity_poly.type
_entity_poly.pdbx_seq_one_letter_code
_entity_poly.pdbx_strand_id
1 'polypeptide(L)'
;MQKILIIEDEVSIRNVLARILKDENKNFVIDESSNGIEGLEKLDKGQYDLVICDIKMPKLDGTEVLSKAIESGSETPFIMISGHGDIDTAVNCIKKGAFDYISKPPDLNRLLTTVRNGLNTNKLQNENRSLKKKFKFDNQMIGDSYQIKEIHKIIEKISNT
;
A
#
# COMPACT_ATOMS: atom_id res chain seq x y z
N MET A 1 3.39 0.74 -14.97
CA MET A 1 4.56 1.20 -14.20
C MET A 1 4.24 1.06 -12.72
N GLN A 2 5.11 0.41 -11.95
CA GLN A 2 4.94 0.27 -10.50
C GLN A 2 5.87 1.24 -9.79
N LYS A 3 5.33 1.97 -8.83
CA LYS A 3 6.04 3.04 -8.11
C LYS A 3 6.37 2.61 -6.69
N ILE A 4 7.65 2.62 -6.36
CA ILE A 4 8.18 2.18 -5.06
C ILE A 4 8.83 3.36 -4.36
N LEU A 5 8.51 3.57 -3.08
CA LEU A 5 9.16 4.56 -2.23
C LEU A 5 10.14 3.85 -1.29
N ILE A 6 11.38 4.33 -1.26
CA ILE A 6 12.40 3.90 -0.29
C ILE A 6 12.59 5.01 0.72
N ILE A 7 12.40 4.69 2.00
CA ILE A 7 12.63 5.61 3.14
C ILE A 7 13.79 5.04 3.96
N GLU A 8 14.95 5.65 3.82
CA GLU A 8 16.21 5.19 4.42
C GLU A 8 17.14 6.40 4.60
N ASP A 9 17.63 6.64 5.80
CA ASP A 9 18.51 7.78 6.09
C ASP A 9 19.94 7.58 5.60
N GLU A 10 20.41 6.34 5.55
CA GLU A 10 21.75 6.03 5.08
C GLU A 10 21.82 5.96 3.55
N VAL A 11 22.55 6.93 2.97
CA VAL A 11 22.67 7.09 1.50
C VAL A 11 23.19 5.83 0.80
N SER A 12 24.18 5.16 1.40
CA SER A 12 24.77 3.95 0.85
C SER A 12 23.77 2.81 0.72
N ILE A 13 22.97 2.58 1.77
CA ILE A 13 21.93 1.54 1.78
C ILE A 13 20.81 1.90 0.81
N ARG A 14 20.36 3.13 0.84
CA ARG A 14 19.32 3.63 -0.06
C ARG A 14 19.71 3.44 -1.54
N ASN A 15 20.94 3.80 -1.90
CA ASN A 15 21.43 3.62 -3.27
C ASN A 15 21.52 2.14 -3.67
N VAL A 16 21.94 1.25 -2.77
CA VAL A 16 22.00 -0.19 -3.02
C VAL A 16 20.61 -0.76 -3.25
N LEU A 17 19.64 -0.41 -2.38
CA LEU A 17 18.25 -0.85 -2.53
C LEU A 17 17.64 -0.37 -3.86
N ALA A 18 17.83 0.90 -4.19
CA ALA A 18 17.34 1.47 -5.46
C ALA A 18 17.94 0.76 -6.67
N ARG A 19 19.24 0.45 -6.63
CA ARG A 19 19.94 -0.27 -7.70
C ARG A 19 19.41 -1.69 -7.86
N ILE A 20 19.28 -2.44 -6.76
CA ILE A 20 18.76 -3.81 -6.76
C ILE A 20 17.37 -3.85 -7.41
N LEU A 21 16.49 -2.92 -7.04
CA LEU A 21 15.14 -2.87 -7.59
C LEU A 21 15.12 -2.50 -9.08
N LYS A 22 15.96 -1.58 -9.52
CA LYS A 22 16.09 -1.20 -10.93
C LYS A 22 16.67 -2.33 -11.78
N ASP A 23 17.62 -3.08 -11.24
CA ASP A 23 18.20 -4.24 -11.91
C ASP A 23 17.18 -5.38 -12.04
N GLU A 24 16.32 -5.55 -11.05
CA GLU A 24 15.21 -6.53 -11.09
C GLU A 24 14.19 -6.20 -12.17
N ASN A 25 13.76 -4.95 -12.24
CA ASN A 25 12.79 -4.51 -13.24
C ASN A 25 13.00 -3.03 -13.61
N LYS A 26 13.42 -2.80 -14.85
CA LYS A 26 13.67 -1.45 -15.38
C LYS A 26 12.42 -0.55 -15.43
N ASN A 27 11.23 -1.15 -15.36
CA ASN A 27 9.96 -0.41 -15.36
C ASN A 27 9.55 0.07 -13.95
N PHE A 28 10.29 -0.28 -12.91
CA PHE A 28 10.06 0.28 -11.58
C PHE A 28 10.44 1.76 -11.54
N VAL A 29 9.53 2.57 -11.04
CA VAL A 29 9.79 3.98 -10.69
C VAL A 29 10.14 4.02 -9.21
N ILE A 30 11.38 4.39 -8.92
CA ILE A 30 11.90 4.44 -7.55
C ILE A 30 11.99 5.89 -7.11
N ASP A 31 11.25 6.24 -6.08
CA ASP A 31 11.41 7.48 -5.34
C ASP A 31 12.14 7.19 -4.02
N GLU A 32 12.96 8.12 -3.60
CA GLU A 32 13.81 8.00 -2.43
C GLU A 32 13.50 9.11 -1.42
N SER A 33 13.59 8.80 -0.14
CA SER A 33 13.43 9.73 0.96
C SER A 33 14.52 9.48 2.00
N SER A 34 15.10 10.55 2.51
CA SER A 34 16.21 10.50 3.48
C SER A 34 15.75 10.45 4.94
N ASN A 35 14.48 10.60 5.21
CA ASN A 35 13.89 10.55 6.56
C ASN A 35 12.39 10.27 6.50
N GLY A 36 11.82 9.94 7.66
CA GLY A 36 10.41 9.58 7.78
C GLY A 36 9.43 10.72 7.48
N ILE A 37 9.80 11.96 7.78
CA ILE A 37 8.95 13.14 7.51
C ILE A 37 8.79 13.34 6.00
N GLU A 38 9.91 13.36 5.28
CA GLU A 38 9.92 13.45 3.82
C GLU A 38 9.17 12.27 3.17
N GLY A 39 9.33 11.08 3.75
CA GLY A 39 8.61 9.88 3.31
C GLY A 39 7.09 10.04 3.41
N LEU A 40 6.59 10.53 4.54
CA LEU A 40 5.16 10.79 4.73
C LEU A 40 4.63 11.87 3.78
N GLU A 41 5.38 12.96 3.59
CA GLU A 41 4.99 14.01 2.64
C GLU A 41 4.86 13.47 1.20
N LYS A 42 5.76 12.58 0.80
CA LYS A 42 5.69 11.91 -0.51
C LYS A 42 4.50 10.97 -0.61
N LEU A 43 4.21 10.22 0.46
CA LEU A 43 3.03 9.35 0.53
C LEU A 43 1.72 10.12 0.41
N ASP A 44 1.62 11.28 1.05
CA ASP A 44 0.43 12.13 0.98
C ASP A 44 0.22 12.73 -0.42
N LYS A 45 1.30 13.05 -1.11
CA LYS A 45 1.26 13.70 -2.44
C LYS A 45 1.24 12.73 -3.61
N GLY A 46 1.68 11.49 -3.41
CA GLY A 46 1.87 10.51 -4.47
C GLY A 46 1.15 9.19 -4.20
N GLN A 47 0.95 8.43 -5.26
CA GLN A 47 0.47 7.06 -5.15
C GLN A 47 1.65 6.11 -5.32
N TYR A 48 1.88 5.27 -4.33
CA TYR A 48 2.92 4.26 -4.35
C TYR A 48 2.30 2.86 -4.28
N ASP A 49 2.93 1.93 -4.97
CA ASP A 49 2.52 0.52 -4.98
C ASP A 49 3.18 -0.28 -3.86
N LEU A 50 4.30 0.22 -3.35
CA LEU A 50 5.06 -0.40 -2.27
C LEU A 50 5.92 0.65 -1.55
N VAL A 51 6.11 0.48 -0.26
CA VAL A 51 7.08 1.24 0.54
C VAL A 51 8.09 0.29 1.17
N ILE A 52 9.37 0.63 1.05
CA ILE A 52 10.45 0.01 1.81
C ILE A 52 10.94 1.05 2.81
N CYS A 53 10.84 0.75 4.10
CA CYS A 53 11.11 1.71 5.15
C CYS A 53 12.08 1.14 6.19
N ASP A 54 13.18 1.86 6.43
CA ASP A 54 14.04 1.57 7.57
C ASP A 54 13.33 1.93 8.88
N ILE A 55 13.54 1.12 9.92
CA ILE A 55 12.94 1.36 11.24
C ILE A 55 13.69 2.45 11.98
N LYS A 56 15.03 2.34 12.03
CA LYS A 56 15.85 3.25 12.83
C LYS A 56 16.33 4.47 12.03
N MET A 57 15.55 5.51 12.07
CA MET A 57 15.90 6.79 11.46
C MET A 57 15.80 7.92 12.48
N PRO A 58 16.62 9.00 12.34
CA PRO A 58 16.49 10.18 13.17
C PRO A 58 15.16 10.91 12.91
N LYS A 59 14.70 11.67 13.88
CA LYS A 59 13.48 12.50 13.90
C LYS A 59 12.18 11.70 13.97
N LEU A 60 11.90 10.83 13.01
CA LEU A 60 10.71 10.00 12.96
C LEU A 60 11.14 8.59 12.57
N ASP A 61 10.92 7.62 13.45
CA ASP A 61 11.27 6.23 13.14
C ASP A 61 10.28 5.57 12.16
N GLY A 62 10.72 4.47 11.53
CA GLY A 62 9.91 3.80 10.52
C GLY A 62 8.60 3.21 11.05
N THR A 63 8.53 2.85 12.33
CA THR A 63 7.28 2.34 12.93
C THR A 63 6.27 3.45 13.12
N GLU A 64 6.72 4.66 13.39
CA GLU A 64 5.86 5.85 13.44
C GLU A 64 5.39 6.26 12.04
N VAL A 65 6.27 6.16 11.03
CA VAL A 65 5.90 6.37 9.61
C VAL A 65 4.78 5.42 9.20
N LEU A 66 4.94 4.13 9.50
CA LEU A 66 3.94 3.10 9.23
C LEU A 66 2.61 3.42 9.91
N SER A 67 2.64 3.72 11.21
CA SER A 67 1.43 4.05 11.98
C SER A 67 0.69 5.26 11.42
N LYS A 68 1.41 6.33 11.12
CA LYS A 68 0.82 7.56 10.55
C LYS A 68 0.26 7.34 9.14
N ALA A 69 0.94 6.54 8.30
CA ALA A 69 0.45 6.21 6.98
C ALA A 69 -0.87 5.42 7.06
N ILE A 70 -0.97 4.44 7.95
CA ILE A 70 -2.19 3.64 8.16
C ILE A 70 -3.32 4.51 8.73
N GLU A 71 -3.04 5.36 9.71
CA GLU A 71 -4.01 6.32 10.27
C GLU A 71 -4.57 7.28 9.22
N SER A 72 -3.73 7.67 8.24
CA SER A 72 -4.16 8.49 7.09
C SER A 72 -4.98 7.72 6.05
N GLY A 73 -5.19 6.42 6.23
CA GLY A 73 -5.96 5.58 5.32
C GLY A 73 -5.13 4.97 4.17
N SER A 74 -3.80 5.02 4.24
CA SER A 74 -2.94 4.35 3.25
C SER A 74 -3.08 2.83 3.38
N GLU A 75 -3.27 2.16 2.26
CA GLU A 75 -3.27 0.71 2.16
C GLU A 75 -2.06 0.19 1.37
N THR A 76 -1.12 1.07 1.05
CA THR A 76 0.13 0.71 0.41
C THR A 76 0.90 -0.27 1.31
N PRO A 77 1.34 -1.43 0.80
CA PRO A 77 2.12 -2.37 1.59
C PRO A 77 3.49 -1.79 1.98
N PHE A 78 3.83 -1.94 3.26
CA PHE A 78 5.11 -1.54 3.83
C PHE A 78 5.98 -2.75 4.11
N ILE A 79 7.19 -2.77 3.57
CA ILE A 79 8.27 -3.68 3.96
C ILE A 79 9.18 -2.92 4.92
N MET A 80 9.24 -3.39 6.16
CA MET A 80 10.11 -2.78 7.17
C MET A 80 11.48 -3.43 7.14
N ILE A 81 12.54 -2.62 7.17
CA ILE A 81 13.93 -3.10 7.23
C ILE A 81 14.57 -2.63 8.54
N SER A 82 15.34 -3.48 9.18
CA SER A 82 16.05 -3.11 10.42
C SER A 82 17.40 -3.82 10.56
N GLY A 83 18.38 -3.09 11.04
CA GLY A 83 19.70 -3.61 11.39
C GLY A 83 19.74 -4.42 12.68
N HIS A 84 18.70 -4.37 13.49
CA HIS A 84 18.58 -5.14 14.72
C HIS A 84 17.50 -6.19 14.50
N GLY A 85 17.95 -7.45 14.34
CA GLY A 85 17.06 -8.60 14.14
C GLY A 85 16.31 -9.02 15.41
N ASP A 86 15.66 -8.08 16.07
CA ASP A 86 14.85 -8.33 17.24
C ASP A 86 13.47 -8.86 16.82
N ILE A 87 13.15 -10.07 17.30
CA ILE A 87 11.86 -10.73 17.02
C ILE A 87 10.68 -9.87 17.50
N ASP A 88 10.83 -9.20 18.64
CA ASP A 88 9.79 -8.36 19.21
C ASP A 88 9.48 -7.14 18.30
N THR A 89 10.51 -6.54 17.73
CA THR A 89 10.36 -5.45 16.75
C THR A 89 9.67 -5.93 15.47
N ALA A 90 10.04 -7.10 14.96
CA ALA A 90 9.41 -7.69 13.79
C ALA A 90 7.93 -7.98 14.03
N VAL A 91 7.60 -8.61 15.15
CA VAL A 91 6.20 -8.91 15.55
C VAL A 91 5.41 -7.62 15.71
N ASN A 92 5.98 -6.59 16.33
CA ASN A 92 5.33 -5.30 16.52
C ASN A 92 5.03 -4.60 15.18
N CYS A 93 5.97 -4.63 14.23
CA CYS A 93 5.76 -4.08 12.89
C CYS A 93 4.60 -4.78 12.17
N ILE A 94 4.56 -6.11 12.19
CA ILE A 94 3.47 -6.89 11.58
C ILE A 94 2.13 -6.59 12.25
N LYS A 95 2.08 -6.53 13.59
CA LYS A 95 0.86 -6.15 14.34
C LYS A 95 0.37 -4.74 14.01
N LYS A 96 1.28 -3.81 13.72
CA LYS A 96 0.94 -2.45 13.29
C LYS A 96 0.47 -2.36 11.84
N GLY A 97 0.53 -3.44 11.08
CA GLY A 97 0.03 -3.51 9.72
C GLY A 97 1.10 -3.50 8.63
N ALA A 98 2.38 -3.72 8.97
CA ALA A 98 3.41 -3.93 7.96
C ALA A 98 3.13 -5.20 7.15
N PHE A 99 3.45 -5.16 5.86
CA PHE A 99 3.33 -6.31 4.98
C PHE A 99 4.36 -7.40 5.31
N ASP A 100 5.61 -7.00 5.52
CA ASP A 100 6.69 -7.90 5.94
C ASP A 100 7.80 -7.12 6.66
N TYR A 101 8.72 -7.88 7.24
CA TYR A 101 9.90 -7.39 7.95
C TYR A 101 11.15 -8.12 7.46
N ILE A 102 12.21 -7.38 7.19
CA ILE A 102 13.49 -7.91 6.73
C ILE A 102 14.63 -7.37 7.59
N SER A 103 15.49 -8.26 8.11
CA SER A 103 16.70 -7.85 8.83
C SER A 103 17.81 -7.40 7.86
N LYS A 104 18.60 -6.41 8.25
CA LYS A 104 19.82 -5.98 7.57
C LYS A 104 21.00 -6.89 7.95
N PRO A 105 21.92 -7.23 7.04
CA PRO A 105 21.86 -7.00 5.60
C PRO A 105 20.77 -7.87 4.96
N PRO A 106 19.97 -7.32 4.05
CA PRO A 106 18.89 -8.09 3.44
C PRO A 106 19.46 -9.17 2.51
N ASP A 107 18.95 -10.38 2.63
CA ASP A 107 19.15 -11.41 1.61
C ASP A 107 18.46 -10.96 0.32
N LEU A 108 19.20 -11.00 -0.79
CA LEU A 108 18.72 -10.50 -2.08
C LEU A 108 17.46 -11.23 -2.55
N ASN A 109 17.47 -12.57 -2.46
CA ASN A 109 16.33 -13.38 -2.91
C ASN A 109 15.10 -13.12 -2.05
N ARG A 110 15.29 -13.02 -0.72
CA ARG A 110 14.20 -12.69 0.21
C ARG A 110 13.62 -11.30 -0.07
N LEU A 111 14.48 -10.30 -0.24
CA LEU A 111 14.05 -8.93 -0.55
C LEU A 111 13.21 -8.88 -1.83
N LEU A 112 13.72 -9.44 -2.92
CA LEU A 112 13.03 -9.43 -4.22
C LEU A 112 11.73 -10.23 -4.20
N THR A 113 11.71 -11.37 -3.52
CA THR A 113 10.48 -12.17 -3.35
C THR A 113 9.44 -11.40 -2.55
N THR A 114 9.83 -10.76 -1.46
CA THR A 114 8.92 -9.95 -0.63
C THR A 114 8.39 -8.74 -1.40
N VAL A 115 9.23 -8.07 -2.18
CA VAL A 115 8.83 -6.95 -3.06
C VAL A 115 7.80 -7.40 -4.09
N ARG A 116 8.04 -8.50 -4.79
CA ARG A 116 7.09 -9.07 -5.76
C ARG A 116 5.76 -9.41 -5.11
N ASN A 117 5.78 -10.05 -3.94
CA ASN A 117 4.58 -10.41 -3.21
C ASN A 117 3.79 -9.17 -2.74
N GLY A 118 4.47 -8.15 -2.24
CA GLY A 118 3.85 -6.87 -1.84
C GLY A 118 3.19 -6.15 -3.02
N LEU A 119 3.88 -6.07 -4.15
CA LEU A 119 3.35 -5.47 -5.37
C LEU A 119 2.14 -6.24 -5.93
N ASN A 120 2.18 -7.57 -5.91
CA ASN A 120 1.06 -8.41 -6.34
C ASN A 120 -0.15 -8.26 -5.41
N THR A 121 0.06 -8.21 -4.11
CA THR A 121 -1.00 -7.99 -3.13
C THR A 121 -1.66 -6.63 -3.33
N ASN A 122 -0.89 -5.57 -3.53
CA ASN A 122 -1.41 -4.24 -3.81
C ASN A 122 -2.24 -4.21 -5.11
N LYS A 123 -1.74 -4.83 -6.15
CA LYS A 123 -2.46 -4.95 -7.43
C LYS A 123 -3.80 -5.64 -7.27
N LEU A 124 -3.85 -6.79 -6.60
CA LEU A 124 -5.08 -7.54 -6.33
C LEU A 124 -6.09 -6.75 -5.49
N GLN A 125 -5.62 -6.02 -4.47
CA GLN A 125 -6.47 -5.16 -3.65
C GLN A 125 -7.09 -4.03 -4.47
N ASN A 126 -6.32 -3.39 -5.34
CA ASN A 126 -6.78 -2.33 -6.22
C ASN A 126 -7.79 -2.82 -7.26
N GLU A 127 -7.53 -3.98 -7.87
CA GLU A 127 -8.48 -4.63 -8.81
C GLU A 127 -9.79 -4.99 -8.10
N ASN A 128 -9.73 -5.55 -6.90
CA ASN A 128 -10.90 -5.93 -6.11
C ASN A 128 -11.75 -4.71 -5.73
N ARG A 129 -11.12 -3.57 -5.38
CA ARG A 129 -11.83 -2.30 -5.13
C ARG A 129 -12.52 -1.78 -6.38
N SER A 130 -11.84 -1.81 -7.52
CA SER A 130 -12.40 -1.35 -8.79
C SER A 130 -13.62 -2.18 -9.17
N LEU A 131 -13.57 -3.51 -9.00
CA LEU A 131 -14.69 -4.43 -9.23
C LEU A 131 -15.84 -4.17 -8.26
N LYS A 132 -15.56 -3.99 -6.96
CA LYS A 132 -16.60 -3.69 -5.96
C LYS A 132 -17.29 -2.35 -6.23
N LYS A 133 -16.56 -1.33 -6.68
CA LYS A 133 -17.13 -0.03 -7.07
C LYS A 133 -18.04 -0.17 -8.29
N LYS A 134 -17.62 -0.90 -9.32
CA LYS A 134 -18.45 -1.18 -10.50
C LYS A 134 -19.72 -1.94 -10.12
N PHE A 135 -19.60 -2.98 -9.30
CA PHE A 135 -20.74 -3.79 -8.87
C PHE A 135 -21.75 -2.99 -8.02
N LYS A 136 -21.29 -2.09 -7.15
CA LYS A 136 -22.16 -1.17 -6.42
C LYS A 136 -22.86 -0.18 -7.33
N PHE A 137 -22.16 0.36 -8.32
CA PHE A 137 -22.72 1.31 -9.26
C PHE A 137 -23.77 0.63 -10.17
N ASP A 138 -23.48 -0.53 -10.71
CA ASP A 138 -24.41 -1.30 -11.52
C ASP A 138 -25.66 -1.73 -10.73
N ASN A 139 -25.50 -2.18 -9.48
CA ASN A 139 -26.62 -2.52 -8.61
C ASN A 139 -27.46 -1.30 -8.21
N GLN A 140 -26.84 -0.12 -7.98
CA GLN A 140 -27.59 1.10 -7.73
C GLN A 140 -28.38 1.55 -8.96
N MET A 141 -27.77 1.49 -10.16
CA MET A 141 -28.48 1.83 -11.40
C MET A 141 -29.62 0.86 -11.72
N ILE A 142 -29.44 -0.44 -11.50
CA ILE A 142 -30.47 -1.47 -11.68
C ILE A 142 -31.55 -1.36 -10.60
N GLY A 143 -31.18 -1.09 -9.33
CA GLY A 143 -32.11 -0.89 -8.22
C GLY A 143 -32.99 0.34 -8.40
N ASP A 144 -32.41 1.46 -8.77
CA ASP A 144 -33.16 2.72 -8.96
C ASP A 144 -34.04 2.72 -10.21
N SER A 145 -33.63 2.05 -11.29
CA SER A 145 -34.41 2.08 -12.53
C SER A 145 -35.48 0.99 -12.63
N TYR A 146 -35.28 -0.19 -12.07
CA TYR A 146 -36.19 -1.32 -12.21
C TYR A 146 -37.16 -1.45 -11.04
N GLN A 147 -36.70 -1.38 -9.80
CA GLN A 147 -37.57 -1.50 -8.63
C GLN A 147 -38.50 -0.29 -8.44
N ILE A 148 -38.02 0.92 -8.68
CA ILE A 148 -38.84 2.12 -8.58
C ILE A 148 -39.90 2.18 -9.69
N LYS A 149 -39.58 1.78 -10.90
CA LYS A 149 -40.55 1.71 -12.00
C LYS A 149 -41.60 0.62 -11.79
N GLU A 150 -41.24 -0.54 -11.22
CA GLU A 150 -42.22 -1.57 -10.87
C GLU A 150 -43.14 -1.16 -9.70
N ILE A 151 -42.58 -0.52 -8.67
CA ILE A 151 -43.34 -0.01 -7.54
C ILE A 151 -44.32 1.10 -8.00
N HIS A 152 -43.90 2.00 -8.86
CA HIS A 152 -44.81 3.00 -9.46
C HIS A 152 -45.94 2.37 -10.28
N LYS A 153 -45.66 1.33 -11.06
CA LYS A 153 -46.68 0.59 -11.83
C LYS A 153 -47.68 -0.14 -10.92
N ILE A 154 -47.24 -0.66 -9.79
CA ILE A 154 -48.10 -1.32 -8.82
C ILE A 154 -48.99 -0.29 -8.10
N ILE A 155 -48.44 0.88 -7.73
CA ILE A 155 -49.17 1.94 -7.07
C ILE A 155 -50.23 2.54 -8.01
N GLU A 156 -49.93 2.76 -9.29
CA GLU A 156 -50.90 3.21 -10.28
C GLU A 156 -52.06 2.21 -10.52
N LYS A 157 -51.76 0.91 -10.47
CA LYS A 157 -52.80 -0.14 -10.59
C LYS A 157 -53.73 -0.18 -9.38
N ILE A 158 -53.25 0.12 -8.18
CA ILE A 158 -54.00 0.09 -6.94
C ILE A 158 -54.87 1.39 -6.79
N SER A 159 -54.39 2.50 -7.28
CA SER A 159 -55.12 3.80 -7.20
C SER A 159 -56.24 3.97 -8.22
N ASN A 160 -56.30 3.11 -9.26
CA ASN A 160 -57.34 3.13 -10.31
C ASN A 160 -58.42 2.05 -10.14
N THR A 161 -58.45 1.37 -8.99
CA THR A 161 -59.50 0.48 -8.55
C THR A 161 -60.19 1.01 -7.33
#